data_2464192e183dc311b46297db02acb1a2
#
_entry.id   2464192e183dc311b46297db02acb1a2
#
_cell.length_a   1.000
_cell.length_b   1.000
_cell.length_c   1.000
_cell.angle_alpha   90.00
_cell.angle_beta   90.00
_cell.angle_gamma   90.00
#
_symmetry.space_group_name_H-M   'P 1'
#
loop_
_entity.id
_entity.type
_entity.pdbx_description
1 polymer ?
#
loop_
_entity_poly.entity_id
_entity_poly.type
_entity_poly.pdbx_seq_one_letter_code
_entity_poly.pdbx_strand_id
1 'polypeptide(L)'
;MALGTKPAGDTPDRWEAQLRKGAVEMAALASLWGGTLYGLEIIRFLESQSSLAVAEGTIYPILNRLKAEGLLTSEWVEAEAGHPRKYYSLTPSGSQRLRLMAEAWNNFSRGLDRLLEPVLEKQGILP
;
A
#
# COMPACT_ATOMS: atom_id res chain seq x y z
N MET A 1 -20.39 -16.54 -25.09
CA MET A 1 -19.37 -16.10 -24.20
C MET A 1 -18.99 -17.17 -23.18
N ALA A 2 -17.75 -17.42 -23.02
CA ALA A 2 -17.27 -18.46 -22.13
C ALA A 2 -17.25 -17.96 -20.68
N LEU A 3 -18.40 -17.96 -20.06
CA LEU A 3 -18.54 -17.38 -18.73
C LEU A 3 -17.80 -18.11 -17.65
N GLY A 4 -17.62 -19.40 -17.79
CA GLY A 4 -16.99 -20.19 -16.76
C GLY A 4 -15.49 -20.34 -16.91
N THR A 5 -14.93 -19.83 -18.00
CA THR A 5 -13.52 -20.07 -18.27
C THR A 5 -12.78 -18.76 -18.50
N LYS A 6 -11.95 -18.40 -17.57
CA LYS A 6 -11.09 -17.22 -17.74
C LYS A 6 -9.67 -17.68 -17.98
N PRO A 7 -8.94 -17.04 -18.88
CA PRO A 7 -7.53 -17.32 -19.01
C PRO A 7 -6.84 -17.07 -17.69
N ALA A 8 -5.81 -17.83 -17.41
CA ALA A 8 -5.09 -17.74 -16.14
C ALA A 8 -4.59 -16.34 -15.83
N GLY A 9 -4.38 -15.50 -16.83
CA GLY A 9 -3.88 -14.15 -16.63
C GLY A 9 -4.94 -13.07 -16.44
N ASP A 10 -6.23 -13.43 -16.57
CA ASP A 10 -7.31 -12.45 -16.62
C ASP A 10 -8.27 -12.46 -15.44
N THR A 11 -7.89 -13.05 -14.32
CA THR A 11 -8.77 -13.09 -13.15
C THR A 11 -8.77 -11.72 -12.46
N PRO A 12 -9.91 -11.30 -11.89
CA PRO A 12 -9.93 -10.07 -11.09
C PRO A 12 -8.92 -10.09 -9.96
N ASP A 13 -8.71 -11.26 -9.33
CA ASP A 13 -7.75 -11.38 -8.25
C ASP A 13 -6.32 -11.04 -8.68
N ARG A 14 -5.95 -11.47 -9.86
CA ARG A 14 -4.62 -11.18 -10.38
C ARG A 14 -4.45 -9.70 -10.69
N TRP A 15 -5.46 -9.09 -11.26
CA TRP A 15 -5.48 -7.67 -11.56
C TRP A 15 -5.36 -6.84 -10.27
N GLU A 16 -6.14 -7.20 -9.26
CA GLU A 16 -6.09 -6.51 -7.97
C GLU A 16 -4.72 -6.67 -7.31
N ALA A 17 -4.12 -7.84 -7.44
CA ALA A 17 -2.77 -8.06 -6.91
C ALA A 17 -1.76 -7.13 -7.56
N GLN A 18 -1.90 -6.88 -8.86
CA GLN A 18 -1.03 -5.95 -9.57
C GLN A 18 -1.22 -4.52 -9.09
N LEU A 19 -2.48 -4.13 -8.84
CA LEU A 19 -2.78 -2.81 -8.30
C LEU A 19 -2.13 -2.63 -6.92
N ARG A 20 -2.30 -3.61 -6.04
CA ARG A 20 -1.71 -3.54 -4.70
C ARG A 20 -0.19 -3.45 -4.79
N LYS A 21 0.40 -4.23 -5.67
CA LYS A 21 1.84 -4.25 -5.85
C LYS A 21 2.39 -2.89 -6.26
N GLY A 22 1.65 -2.18 -7.11
CA GLY A 22 2.04 -0.84 -7.53
C GLY A 22 1.88 0.22 -6.46
N ALA A 23 0.99 -0.01 -5.50
CA ALA A 23 0.67 0.97 -4.47
C ALA A 23 1.30 0.68 -3.11
N VAL A 24 1.90 -0.49 -2.91
CA VAL A 24 2.32 -0.93 -1.58
C VAL A 24 3.39 -0.05 -0.95
N GLU A 25 4.30 0.49 -1.75
CA GLU A 25 5.34 1.38 -1.23
C GLU A 25 4.71 2.64 -0.64
N MET A 26 3.80 3.26 -1.38
CA MET A 26 3.09 4.46 -0.93
C MET A 26 2.24 4.13 0.30
N ALA A 27 1.58 2.98 0.29
CA ALA A 27 0.77 2.55 1.43
C ALA A 27 1.61 2.35 2.68
N ALA A 28 2.78 1.73 2.55
CA ALA A 28 3.70 1.53 3.67
C ALA A 28 4.14 2.87 4.26
N LEU A 29 4.52 3.81 3.42
CA LEU A 29 4.89 5.15 3.88
C LEU A 29 3.71 5.84 4.55
N ALA A 30 2.54 5.73 3.94
CA ALA A 30 1.34 6.37 4.48
C ALA A 30 0.92 5.84 5.85
N SER A 31 1.16 4.56 6.10
CA SER A 31 0.84 3.96 7.40
C SER A 31 1.61 4.63 8.54
N LEU A 32 2.75 5.23 8.23
CA LEU A 32 3.61 5.87 9.22
C LEU A 32 3.40 7.38 9.32
N TRP A 33 2.46 7.92 8.57
CA TRP A 33 2.19 9.36 8.60
C TRP A 33 1.74 9.82 9.98
N GLY A 34 0.95 9.02 10.66
CA GLY A 34 0.42 9.34 11.98
C GLY A 34 1.35 9.05 13.14
N GLY A 35 2.50 8.44 12.89
CA GLY A 35 3.45 8.10 13.95
C GLY A 35 4.19 6.82 13.72
N THR A 36 4.88 6.39 14.74
CA THR A 36 5.76 5.24 14.71
C THR A 36 4.98 3.94 14.91
N LEU A 37 5.25 2.95 14.07
CA LEU A 37 4.62 1.63 14.16
C LEU A 37 5.69 0.54 14.02
N TYR A 38 5.49 -0.60 14.67
CA TYR A 38 6.33 -1.74 14.38
C TYR A 38 5.72 -2.56 13.23
N GLY A 39 6.54 -3.47 12.67
CA GLY A 39 6.17 -4.15 11.42
C GLY A 39 4.78 -4.79 11.40
N LEU A 40 4.43 -5.52 12.47
CA LEU A 40 3.13 -6.17 12.52
C LEU A 40 1.99 -5.15 12.60
N GLU A 41 2.21 -4.02 13.29
CA GLU A 41 1.22 -2.96 13.33
C GLU A 41 0.99 -2.34 11.95
N ILE A 42 2.06 -2.19 11.16
CA ILE A 42 1.94 -1.72 9.79
C ILE A 42 1.06 -2.67 8.99
N ILE A 43 1.34 -3.96 9.10
CA ILE A 43 0.57 -4.99 8.39
C ILE A 43 -0.90 -4.93 8.80
N ARG A 44 -1.18 -4.86 10.08
CA ARG A 44 -2.54 -4.79 10.59
C ARG A 44 -3.26 -3.53 10.14
N PHE A 45 -2.55 -2.40 10.13
CA PHE A 45 -3.12 -1.15 9.66
C PHE A 45 -3.54 -1.26 8.20
N LEU A 46 -2.69 -1.83 7.35
CA LEU A 46 -3.01 -1.99 5.94
C LEU A 46 -4.13 -3.00 5.72
N GLU A 47 -4.19 -4.05 6.52
CA GLU A 47 -5.29 -5.00 6.46
C GLU A 47 -6.64 -4.34 6.77
N SER A 48 -6.64 -3.37 7.67
CA SER A 48 -7.87 -2.66 8.04
C SER A 48 -8.43 -1.83 6.87
N GLN A 49 -7.61 -1.59 5.85
CA GLN A 49 -8.01 -0.87 4.64
C GLN A 49 -8.45 -1.84 3.54
N SER A 50 -8.82 -3.03 3.90
CA SER A 50 -9.33 -4.08 3.04
C SER A 50 -8.58 -4.34 1.74
N SER A 51 -8.64 -3.43 0.78
CA SER A 51 -7.99 -3.62 -0.53
C SER A 51 -6.46 -3.51 -0.49
N LEU A 52 -5.89 -3.09 0.66
CA LEU A 52 -4.45 -2.89 0.79
C LEU A 52 -3.76 -3.96 1.65
N ALA A 53 -4.43 -5.06 1.92
CA ALA A 53 -3.83 -6.15 2.69
C ALA A 53 -2.59 -6.70 1.97
N VAL A 54 -1.50 -6.82 2.71
CA VAL A 54 -0.24 -7.35 2.18
C VAL A 54 0.35 -8.37 3.14
N ALA A 55 1.00 -9.38 2.58
CA ALA A 55 1.64 -10.42 3.37
C ALA A 55 2.95 -9.94 3.97
N GLU A 56 3.36 -10.56 5.07
CA GLU A 56 4.64 -10.26 5.70
C GLU A 56 5.81 -10.41 4.73
N GLY A 57 5.76 -11.43 3.88
CA GLY A 57 6.81 -11.67 2.89
C GLY A 57 6.96 -10.55 1.89
N THR A 58 5.96 -9.70 1.74
CA THR A 58 6.00 -8.55 0.84
C THR A 58 6.40 -7.28 1.59
N ILE A 59 5.85 -7.08 2.78
CA ILE A 59 6.03 -5.80 3.48
C ILE A 59 7.44 -5.62 4.06
N TYR A 60 8.02 -6.66 4.66
CA TYR A 60 9.32 -6.51 5.28
C TYR A 60 10.45 -6.17 4.30
N PRO A 61 10.53 -6.80 3.12
CA PRO A 61 11.53 -6.38 2.13
C PRO A 61 11.36 -4.93 1.69
N ILE A 62 10.11 -4.46 1.59
CA ILE A 62 9.83 -3.08 1.22
C ILE A 62 10.29 -2.12 2.31
N LEU A 63 9.99 -2.44 3.58
CA LEU A 63 10.45 -1.61 4.68
C LEU A 63 11.98 -1.53 4.73
N ASN A 64 12.65 -2.65 4.50
CA ASN A 64 14.11 -2.67 4.49
C ASN A 64 14.67 -1.81 3.35
N ARG A 65 14.05 -1.87 2.18
CA ARG A 65 14.47 -1.07 1.04
C ARG A 65 14.25 0.42 1.28
N LEU A 66 13.09 0.78 1.81
CA LEU A 66 12.78 2.17 2.10
C LEU A 66 13.72 2.74 3.16
N LYS A 67 14.10 1.91 4.13
CA LYS A 67 15.09 2.31 5.13
C LYS A 67 16.45 2.53 4.49
N ALA A 68 16.86 1.62 3.60
CA ALA A 68 18.14 1.75 2.89
C ALA A 68 18.19 3.01 2.03
N GLU A 69 17.05 3.45 1.52
CA GLU A 69 16.93 4.68 0.73
C GLU A 69 16.82 5.94 1.57
N GLY A 70 16.82 5.80 2.88
CA GLY A 70 16.76 6.95 3.77
C GLY A 70 15.37 7.54 3.96
N LEU A 71 14.34 6.81 3.56
CA LEU A 71 12.96 7.27 3.68
C LEU A 71 12.32 6.87 5.00
N LEU A 72 12.83 5.82 5.61
CA LEU A 72 12.44 5.36 6.93
C LEU A 72 13.65 5.25 7.83
N THR A 73 13.40 5.38 9.12
CA THR A 73 14.37 5.01 10.13
C THR A 73 13.72 3.95 11.02
N SER A 74 14.51 3.22 11.76
CA SER A 74 13.98 2.21 12.66
C SER A 74 14.77 2.17 13.95
N GLU A 75 14.12 1.66 14.98
CA GLU A 75 14.67 1.61 16.33
C GLU A 75 14.13 0.37 17.02
N TRP A 76 15.01 -0.35 17.69
CA TRP A 76 14.61 -1.49 18.50
C TRP A 76 14.11 -0.98 19.84
N VAL A 77 12.94 -1.45 20.25
CA VAL A 77 12.35 -1.09 21.54
C VAL A 77 11.99 -2.37 22.28
N GLU A 78 12.38 -2.46 23.53
CA GLU A 78 12.04 -3.59 24.36
C GLU A 78 10.55 -3.62 24.65
N ALA A 79 9.94 -4.78 24.45
CA ALA A 79 8.54 -4.99 24.77
C ALA A 79 8.43 -5.65 26.14
N GLU A 80 7.26 -5.58 26.76
CA GLU A 80 6.99 -6.12 28.08
C GLU A 80 7.34 -7.60 28.24
N ALA A 81 7.19 -8.38 27.20
CA ALA A 81 7.45 -9.80 27.25
C ALA A 81 8.91 -10.15 26.99
N GLY A 82 9.81 -9.17 26.99
CA GLY A 82 11.23 -9.40 26.73
C GLY A 82 11.56 -9.62 25.27
N HIS A 83 10.61 -9.39 24.37
CA HIS A 83 10.83 -9.53 22.94
C HIS A 83 10.95 -8.14 22.32
N PRO A 84 12.15 -7.73 21.88
CA PRO A 84 12.30 -6.41 21.28
C PRO A 84 11.52 -6.33 19.98
N ARG A 85 10.99 -5.15 19.72
CA ARG A 85 10.26 -4.85 18.48
C ARG A 85 10.95 -3.74 17.75
N LYS A 86 10.98 -3.88 16.44
CA LYS A 86 11.58 -2.86 15.58
C LYS A 86 10.50 -1.91 15.13
N TYR A 87 10.61 -0.66 15.57
CA TYR A 87 9.67 0.39 15.22
C TYR A 87 10.20 1.22 14.08
N TYR A 88 9.33 1.58 13.16
CA TYR A 88 9.67 2.35 11.98
C TYR A 88 9.03 3.73 12.04
N SER A 89 9.73 4.72 11.51
CA SER A 89 9.25 6.10 11.43
C SER A 89 9.65 6.71 10.11
N LEU A 90 8.87 7.67 9.64
CA LEU A 90 9.25 8.43 8.46
C LEU A 90 10.40 9.36 8.80
N THR A 91 11.36 9.46 7.90
CA THR A 91 12.35 10.52 7.95
C THR A 91 11.76 11.77 7.28
N PRO A 92 12.40 12.95 7.42
CA PRO A 92 11.96 14.12 6.65
C PRO A 92 11.91 13.84 5.14
N SER A 93 12.90 13.11 4.62
CA SER A 93 12.90 12.69 3.22
C SER A 93 11.73 11.77 2.89
N GLY A 94 11.39 10.86 3.81
CA GLY A 94 10.25 9.97 3.64
C GLY A 94 8.94 10.73 3.59
N SER A 95 8.77 11.71 4.47
CA SER A 95 7.57 12.53 4.48
C SER A 95 7.42 13.31 3.18
N GLN A 96 8.51 13.86 2.69
CA GLN A 96 8.50 14.60 1.43
C GLN A 96 8.18 13.68 0.26
N ARG A 97 8.80 12.50 0.23
CA ARG A 97 8.54 11.50 -0.81
C ARG A 97 7.06 11.12 -0.81
N LEU A 98 6.50 10.90 0.36
CA LEU A 98 5.08 10.52 0.47
C LEU A 98 4.17 11.61 -0.06
N ARG A 99 4.46 12.88 0.24
CA ARG A 99 3.66 13.99 -0.29
C ARG A 99 3.68 14.01 -1.82
N LEU A 100 4.87 13.82 -2.40
CA LEU A 100 5.00 13.79 -3.86
C LEU A 100 4.25 12.61 -4.46
N MET A 101 4.32 11.45 -3.82
CA MET A 101 3.60 10.28 -4.28
C MET A 101 2.09 10.48 -4.19
N ALA A 102 1.63 11.12 -3.12
CA ALA A 102 0.21 11.39 -2.94
C ALA A 102 -0.32 12.34 -4.01
N GLU A 103 0.47 13.36 -4.37
CA GLU A 103 0.10 14.28 -5.45
C GLU A 103 0.05 13.55 -6.79
N ALA A 104 1.06 12.75 -7.06
CA ALA A 104 1.11 11.99 -8.31
C ALA A 104 -0.06 11.01 -8.39
N TRP A 105 -0.37 10.34 -7.31
CA TRP A 105 -1.51 9.45 -7.24
C TRP A 105 -2.81 10.18 -7.50
N ASN A 106 -2.98 11.33 -6.86
CA ASN A 106 -4.19 12.12 -7.02
C ASN A 106 -4.41 12.53 -8.49
N ASN A 107 -3.37 12.98 -9.16
CA ASN A 107 -3.46 13.36 -10.56
C ASN A 107 -3.74 12.15 -11.46
N PHE A 108 -3.04 11.06 -11.22
CA PHE A 108 -3.18 9.84 -12.00
C PHE A 108 -4.58 9.24 -11.83
N SER A 109 -5.06 9.15 -10.59
CA SER A 109 -6.37 8.55 -10.34
C SER A 109 -7.51 9.37 -10.90
N ARG A 110 -7.39 10.70 -10.90
CA ARG A 110 -8.39 11.56 -11.52
C ARG A 110 -8.49 11.32 -13.02
N GLY A 111 -7.34 11.14 -13.67
CA GLY A 111 -7.32 10.80 -15.09
C GLY A 111 -8.01 9.48 -15.38
N LEU A 112 -7.71 8.48 -14.56
CA LEU A 112 -8.36 7.18 -14.69
C LEU A 112 -9.86 7.28 -14.42
N ASP A 113 -10.25 8.04 -13.40
CA ASP A 113 -11.67 8.20 -13.06
C ASP A 113 -12.44 8.73 -14.27
N ARG A 114 -11.88 9.72 -14.98
CA ARG A 114 -12.53 10.25 -16.16
C ARG A 114 -12.66 9.21 -17.27
N LEU A 115 -11.64 8.39 -17.45
CA LEU A 115 -11.66 7.35 -18.46
C LEU A 115 -12.66 6.25 -18.14
N LEU A 116 -12.83 5.96 -16.85
CA LEU A 116 -13.67 4.86 -16.40
C LEU A 116 -15.12 5.27 -16.17
N GLU A 117 -15.40 6.55 -16.09
CA GLU A 117 -16.74 7.05 -15.85
C GLU A 117 -17.78 6.48 -16.82
N PRO A 118 -17.56 6.51 -18.14
CA PRO A 118 -18.54 5.93 -19.05
C PRO A 118 -18.76 4.43 -18.85
N VAL A 119 -17.72 3.73 -18.43
CA VAL A 119 -17.80 2.29 -18.20
C VAL A 119 -18.67 2.01 -16.98
N LEU A 120 -18.46 2.75 -15.91
CA LEU A 120 -19.20 2.55 -14.65
C LEU A 120 -20.66 2.99 -14.78
N GLU A 121 -20.92 4.08 -15.51
CA GLU A 121 -22.27 4.52 -15.77
C GLU A 121 -23.06 3.48 -16.56
N LYS A 122 -22.43 2.90 -17.56
CA LYS A 122 -23.04 1.87 -18.39
C LYS A 122 -23.44 0.65 -17.58
N GLN A 123 -22.71 0.37 -16.50
CA GLN A 123 -23.00 -0.74 -15.59
C GLN A 123 -24.01 -0.33 -14.52
N GLY A 124 -24.44 0.94 -14.48
CA GLY A 124 -25.33 1.40 -13.46
C GLY A 124 -24.68 1.54 -12.08
N ILE A 125 -23.36 1.60 -12.02
CA ILE A 125 -22.65 1.67 -10.76
C ILE A 125 -22.56 3.10 -10.24
N LEU A 126 -22.45 4.07 -11.15
CA LEU A 126 -22.44 5.49 -10.77
C LEU A 126 -23.84 6.07 -10.87
N PRO A 127 -24.21 6.96 -9.95
CA PRO A 127 -25.54 7.61 -10.02
C PRO A 127 -25.67 8.55 -11.20
#